data_13e43b958450f9a01b66e37a38aaca71
#
_entry.id   13e43b958450f9a01b66e37a38aaca71
#
_cell.length_a   1.000
_cell.length_b   1.000
_cell.length_c   1.000
_cell.angle_alpha   90.00
_cell.angle_beta   90.00
_cell.angle_gamma   90.00
#
_symmetry.space_group_name_H-M   'P 1'
#
loop_
_entity.id
_entity.type
_entity.pdbx_description
1 polymer ?
#
loop_
_entity_poly.entity_id
_entity_poly.type
_entity_poly.pdbx_seq_one_letter_code
_entity_poly.pdbx_strand_id
1 'polypeptide(L)'
;MNSVALEVCDLVKTFDLDGATINAVDHVSFQVKSGEFVALVGPSGSGKTTMLSIMAALLTPTSGQVLIDGSDLSQMNESKRVKLRREKIGFTFQSNNLIPFLTARENVEFMLRLNDKLNKA
;
A
#
# COMPACT_ATOMS: atom_id res chain seq x y z
N MET A 1 11.46 -8.81 18.53
CA MET A 1 12.40 -9.02 17.44
C MET A 1 12.14 -8.04 16.31
N ASN A 2 13.24 -7.52 15.75
CA ASN A 2 13.17 -6.45 14.77
C ASN A 2 13.04 -6.99 13.34
N SER A 3 11.94 -7.70 13.06
CA SER A 3 11.67 -8.15 11.71
C SER A 3 11.23 -6.97 10.84
N VAL A 4 11.59 -7.03 9.56
CA VAL A 4 11.21 -6.00 8.59
C VAL A 4 9.80 -6.32 8.09
N ALA A 5 8.86 -5.41 8.36
CA ALA A 5 7.48 -5.56 7.90
C ALA A 5 7.31 -5.08 6.46
N LEU A 6 8.03 -4.02 6.09
CA LEU A 6 7.96 -3.43 4.77
C LEU A 6 9.36 -3.05 4.30
N GLU A 7 9.72 -3.43 3.10
CA GLU A 7 10.97 -3.02 2.49
C GLU A 7 10.74 -2.49 1.09
N VAL A 8 11.27 -1.32 0.81
CA VAL A 8 11.20 -0.67 -0.49
C VAL A 8 12.61 -0.58 -1.03
N CYS A 9 12.85 -1.12 -2.22
CA CYS A 9 14.18 -1.20 -2.83
C CYS A 9 14.16 -0.53 -4.19
N ASP A 10 14.88 0.56 -4.31
CA ASP A 10 15.10 1.29 -5.57
C ASP A 10 13.81 1.49 -6.37
N LEU A 11 12.78 1.97 -5.68
CA LEU A 11 11.44 2.08 -6.24
C LEU A 11 11.34 3.25 -7.20
N VAL A 12 10.79 2.99 -8.38
CA VAL A 12 10.54 3.99 -9.42
C VAL A 12 9.11 3.87 -9.90
N LYS A 13 8.45 5.00 -10.04
CA LYS A 13 7.15 5.10 -10.70
C LYS A 13 7.12 6.30 -11.62
N THR A 14 6.90 6.04 -12.90
CA THR A 14 6.77 7.07 -13.91
C THR A 14 5.38 7.03 -14.52
N PHE A 15 4.89 8.19 -14.94
CA PHE A 15 3.64 8.33 -15.68
C PHE A 15 3.92 9.10 -16.96
N ASP A 16 3.30 8.65 -18.05
CA ASP A 16 3.38 9.35 -19.33
C ASP A 16 2.10 10.19 -19.48
N LEU A 17 2.29 11.51 -19.44
CA LEU A 17 1.20 12.48 -19.60
C LEU A 17 1.53 13.41 -20.76
N ASP A 18 0.70 13.42 -21.79
CA ASP A 18 0.80 14.32 -22.95
C ASP A 18 2.21 14.33 -23.59
N GLY A 19 2.81 13.13 -23.72
CA GLY A 19 4.12 12.99 -24.33
C GLY A 19 5.29 13.30 -23.38
N ALA A 20 5.02 13.70 -22.16
CA ALA A 20 6.04 13.93 -21.14
C ALA A 20 6.04 12.82 -20.10
N THR A 21 7.22 12.40 -19.67
CA THR A 21 7.37 11.41 -18.60
C THR A 21 7.57 12.12 -17.27
N ILE A 22 6.75 11.79 -16.28
CA ILE A 22 6.82 12.34 -14.95
C ILE A 22 7.28 11.24 -13.99
N ASN A 23 8.37 11.51 -13.25
CA ASN A 23 8.86 10.62 -12.20
C ASN A 23 8.16 10.95 -10.88
N ALA A 24 7.10 10.22 -10.57
CA ALA A 24 6.37 10.41 -9.31
C ALA A 24 7.15 9.84 -8.13
N VAL A 25 7.87 8.75 -8.33
CA VAL A 25 8.76 8.14 -7.36
C VAL A 25 10.09 7.87 -8.06
N ASP A 26 11.19 8.33 -7.49
CA ASP A 26 12.49 8.31 -8.13
C ASP A 26 13.53 7.64 -7.23
N HIS A 27 13.78 6.37 -7.48
CA HIS A 27 14.82 5.56 -6.82
C HIS A 27 14.78 5.66 -5.28
N VAL A 28 13.64 5.35 -4.69
CA VAL A 28 13.44 5.42 -3.23
C VAL A 28 13.67 4.06 -2.59
N SER A 29 14.42 4.05 -1.50
CA SER A 29 14.70 2.84 -0.71
C SER A 29 14.55 3.13 0.77
N PHE A 30 13.84 2.28 1.50
CA PHE A 30 13.74 2.35 2.95
C PHE A 30 13.13 1.06 3.50
N GLN A 31 13.18 0.93 4.83
CA GLN A 31 12.58 -0.20 5.54
C GLN A 31 11.72 0.31 6.68
N VAL A 32 10.66 -0.44 6.97
CA VAL A 32 9.83 -0.26 8.17
C VAL A 32 9.84 -1.57 8.94
N LYS A 33 10.31 -1.51 10.17
CA LYS A 33 10.34 -2.70 11.04
C LYS A 33 9.00 -2.88 11.73
N SER A 34 8.72 -4.11 12.12
CA SER A 34 7.50 -4.43 12.86
C SER A 34 7.39 -3.55 14.11
N GLY A 35 6.22 -2.96 14.32
CA GLY A 35 5.94 -2.10 15.47
C GLY A 35 6.35 -0.64 15.28
N GLU A 36 6.98 -0.29 14.18
CA GLU A 36 7.37 1.10 13.93
C GLU A 36 6.20 1.95 13.41
N PHE A 37 6.23 3.21 13.79
CA PHE A 37 5.37 4.25 13.24
C PHE A 37 6.25 5.17 12.39
N VAL A 38 5.95 5.27 11.09
CA VAL A 38 6.76 6.04 10.13
C VAL A 38 5.91 7.09 9.46
N ALA A 39 6.41 8.31 9.37
CA ALA A 39 5.76 9.39 8.66
C ALA A 39 6.44 9.64 7.31
N LEU A 40 5.65 9.74 6.26
CA LEU A 40 6.12 10.10 4.93
C LEU A 40 5.76 11.56 4.71
N VAL A 41 6.78 12.43 4.71
CA VAL A 41 6.61 13.88 4.73
C VAL A 41 7.09 14.50 3.43
N GLY A 42 6.36 15.49 2.95
CA GLY A 42 6.72 16.22 1.76
C GLY A 42 5.58 17.13 1.30
N PRO A 43 5.87 18.11 0.45
CA PRO A 43 4.84 19.01 -0.07
C PRO A 43 3.86 18.28 -1.00
N SER A 44 2.73 18.93 -1.27
CA SER A 44 1.76 18.43 -2.24
C SER A 44 2.45 18.21 -3.60
N GLY A 45 2.15 17.08 -4.24
CA GLY A 45 2.76 16.73 -5.52
C GLY A 45 4.14 16.09 -5.44
N SER A 46 4.61 15.75 -4.23
CA SER A 46 5.92 15.11 -4.04
C SER A 46 5.93 13.59 -4.25
N GLY A 47 4.78 13.00 -4.58
CA GLY A 47 4.68 11.57 -4.82
C GLY A 47 4.28 10.72 -3.62
N LYS A 48 3.88 11.33 -2.50
CA LYS A 48 3.50 10.61 -1.28
C LYS A 48 2.34 9.64 -1.51
N THR A 49 1.28 10.11 -2.16
CA THR A 49 0.10 9.28 -2.45
C THR A 49 0.45 8.14 -3.39
N THR A 50 1.28 8.41 -4.39
CA THR A 50 1.77 7.38 -5.32
C THR A 50 2.55 6.32 -4.56
N MET A 51 3.47 6.74 -3.69
CA MET A 51 4.27 5.84 -2.86
C MET A 51 3.38 4.96 -1.97
N LEU A 52 2.43 5.56 -1.28
CA LEU A 52 1.51 4.83 -0.41
C LEU A 52 0.66 3.83 -1.20
N SER A 53 0.20 4.21 -2.38
CA SER A 53 -0.59 3.32 -3.24
C SER A 53 0.21 2.11 -3.71
N ILE A 54 1.49 2.29 -4.00
CA ILE A 54 2.36 1.18 -4.38
C ILE A 54 2.60 0.26 -3.17
N MET A 55 2.87 0.83 -2.00
CA MET A 55 3.09 0.05 -0.78
C MET A 55 1.84 -0.70 -0.32
N ALA A 56 0.67 -0.19 -0.66
CA ALA A 56 -0.61 -0.84 -0.36
C ALA A 56 -1.01 -1.88 -1.41
N ALA A 57 -0.18 -2.15 -2.39
CA ALA A 57 -0.44 -3.08 -3.50
C ALA A 57 -1.61 -2.64 -4.39
N LEU A 58 -1.91 -1.34 -4.42
CA LEU A 58 -2.96 -0.78 -5.26
C LEU A 58 -2.43 -0.33 -6.63
N LEU A 59 -1.15 -0.06 -6.72
CA LEU A 59 -0.51 0.47 -7.92
C LEU A 59 0.78 -0.29 -8.17
N THR A 60 1.04 -0.65 -9.42
CA THR A 60 2.26 -1.37 -9.81
C THR A 60 3.40 -0.39 -10.01
N PRO A 61 4.60 -0.63 -9.47
CA PRO A 61 5.75 0.22 -9.75
C PRO A 61 6.25 0.04 -11.17
N THR A 62 6.96 1.04 -11.68
CA THR A 62 7.64 0.96 -12.98
C THR A 62 8.85 0.03 -12.87
N SER A 63 9.60 0.18 -11.78
CA SER A 63 10.73 -0.70 -11.46
C SER A 63 10.98 -0.68 -9.96
N GLY A 64 11.90 -1.51 -9.50
CA GLY A 64 12.20 -1.67 -8.09
C GLY A 64 11.32 -2.72 -7.44
N GLN A 65 11.43 -2.86 -6.13
CA GLN A 65 10.74 -3.89 -5.38
C GLN A 65 10.08 -3.34 -4.13
N VAL A 66 8.95 -3.93 -3.78
CA VAL A 66 8.27 -3.70 -2.49
C VAL A 66 8.00 -5.08 -1.89
N LEU A 67 8.53 -5.30 -0.70
CA LEU A 67 8.36 -6.55 0.03
C LEU A 67 7.52 -6.30 1.27
N ILE A 68 6.46 -7.07 1.43
CA ILE A 68 5.60 -7.06 2.63
C ILE A 68 5.79 -8.40 3.32
N ASP A 69 6.29 -8.36 4.56
CA ASP A 69 6.65 -9.58 5.31
C ASP A 69 7.51 -10.55 4.46
N GLY A 70 8.43 -9.99 3.68
CA GLY A 70 9.33 -10.76 2.83
C GLY A 70 8.75 -11.18 1.48
N SER A 71 7.48 -10.91 1.20
CA SER A 71 6.85 -11.26 -0.07
C SER A 71 6.91 -10.09 -1.04
N ASP A 72 7.49 -10.33 -2.22
CA ASP A 72 7.70 -9.30 -3.23
C ASP A 72 6.43 -9.06 -4.06
N LEU A 73 5.85 -7.87 -3.93
CA LEU A 73 4.64 -7.48 -4.65
C LEU A 73 4.84 -7.46 -6.17
N SER A 74 6.06 -7.15 -6.63
CA SER A 74 6.34 -7.04 -8.06
C SER A 74 6.32 -8.41 -8.76
N GLN A 75 6.45 -9.50 -8.01
CA GLN A 75 6.41 -10.86 -8.54
C GLN A 75 5.01 -11.48 -8.50
N MET A 76 4.04 -10.76 -7.99
CA MET A 76 2.68 -11.27 -7.80
C MET A 76 1.76 -10.90 -8.95
N ASN A 77 0.86 -11.83 -9.33
CA ASN A 77 -0.25 -11.50 -10.20
C ASN A 77 -1.32 -10.74 -9.42
N GLU A 78 -2.34 -10.24 -10.09
CA GLU A 78 -3.39 -9.43 -9.43
C GLU A 78 -4.13 -10.20 -8.35
N SER A 79 -4.39 -11.48 -8.59
CA SER A 79 -5.08 -12.35 -7.64
C SER A 79 -4.32 -12.46 -6.31
N LYS A 80 -3.01 -12.67 -6.37
CA LYS A 80 -2.14 -12.75 -5.19
C LYS A 80 -2.01 -11.41 -4.48
N ARG A 81 -1.95 -10.32 -5.24
CA ARG A 81 -1.87 -8.97 -4.68
C ARG A 81 -3.14 -8.60 -3.92
N VAL A 82 -4.30 -8.95 -4.46
CA VAL A 82 -5.59 -8.75 -3.78
C VAL A 82 -5.62 -9.51 -2.46
N LYS A 83 -5.18 -10.76 -2.47
CA LYS A 83 -5.13 -11.58 -1.26
C LYS A 83 -4.19 -10.99 -0.20
N LEU A 84 -3.00 -10.58 -0.61
CA LEU A 84 -2.03 -9.96 0.30
C LEU A 84 -2.58 -8.67 0.90
N ARG A 85 -3.17 -7.83 0.08
CA ARG A 85 -3.76 -6.55 0.51
C ARG A 85 -4.86 -6.79 1.55
N ARG A 86 -5.71 -7.79 1.31
CA ARG A 86 -6.79 -8.13 2.22
C ARG A 86 -6.29 -8.68 3.55
N GLU A 87 -5.25 -9.49 3.53
CA GLU A 87 -4.75 -10.18 4.72
C GLU A 87 -3.74 -9.37 5.54
N LYS A 88 -2.94 -8.53 4.88
CA LYS A 88 -1.76 -7.92 5.50
C LYS A 88 -1.81 -6.41 5.60
N ILE A 89 -2.68 -5.74 4.86
CA ILE A 89 -2.65 -4.29 4.72
C ILE A 89 -3.98 -3.68 5.12
N GLY A 90 -3.92 -2.65 6.00
CA GLY A 90 -5.03 -1.74 6.22
C GLY A 90 -4.70 -0.41 5.56
N PHE A 91 -5.62 0.13 4.78
CA PHE A 91 -5.41 1.38 4.05
C PHE A 91 -6.55 2.35 4.30
N THR A 92 -6.20 3.59 4.70
CA THR A 92 -7.17 4.67 4.80
C THR A 92 -6.86 5.71 3.74
N PHE A 93 -7.89 6.09 2.99
CA PHE A 93 -7.74 7.06 1.90
C PHE A 93 -7.79 8.48 2.43
N GLN A 94 -7.28 9.42 1.65
CA GLN A 94 -7.33 10.84 1.96
C GLN A 94 -8.79 11.33 2.06
N SER A 95 -9.67 10.80 1.21
CA SER A 95 -11.11 11.06 1.27
C SER A 95 -11.80 10.01 2.13
N ASN A 96 -12.95 10.38 2.73
CA ASN A 96 -13.77 9.41 3.45
C ASN A 96 -14.32 8.35 2.50
N ASN A 97 -13.83 7.12 2.63
CA ASN A 97 -14.35 5.97 1.89
C ASN A 97 -15.23 5.11 2.79
N LEU A 98 -16.03 5.79 3.61
CA LEU A 98 -16.98 5.13 4.50
C LEU A 98 -18.29 4.88 3.75
N ILE A 99 -18.91 3.74 4.06
CA ILE A 99 -20.23 3.43 3.53
C ILE A 99 -21.26 4.21 4.35
N PRO A 100 -22.02 5.16 3.77
CA PRO A 100 -22.82 6.11 4.56
C PRO A 100 -23.91 5.46 5.40
N PHE A 101 -24.48 4.35 4.95
CA PHE A 101 -25.58 3.69 5.66
C PHE A 101 -25.11 2.67 6.70
N LEU A 102 -23.81 2.53 6.90
CA LEU A 102 -23.24 1.68 7.94
C LEU A 102 -22.74 2.54 9.09
N THR A 103 -22.81 1.99 10.30
CA THR A 103 -22.20 2.63 11.48
C THR A 103 -20.67 2.60 11.36
N ALA A 104 -19.98 3.35 12.22
CA ALA A 104 -18.52 3.31 12.29
C ALA A 104 -18.03 1.89 12.56
N ARG A 105 -18.66 1.19 13.49
CA ARG A 105 -18.32 -0.20 13.81
C ARG A 105 -18.51 -1.12 12.61
N GLU A 106 -19.62 -1.00 11.91
CA GLU A 106 -19.91 -1.81 10.74
C GLU A 106 -18.94 -1.54 9.60
N ASN A 107 -18.48 -0.30 9.42
CA ASN A 107 -17.46 0.03 8.43
C ASN A 107 -16.14 -0.70 8.71
N VAL A 108 -15.72 -0.76 9.97
CA VAL A 108 -14.51 -1.49 10.38
C VAL A 108 -14.71 -2.99 10.21
N GLU A 109 -15.84 -3.52 10.66
CA GLU A 109 -16.15 -4.95 10.58
C GLU A 109 -16.25 -5.44 9.15
N PHE A 110 -16.71 -4.60 8.23
CA PHE A 110 -16.79 -4.94 6.81
C PHE A 110 -15.44 -5.39 6.25
N MET A 111 -14.38 -4.69 6.59
CA MET A 111 -13.03 -5.05 6.15
C MET A 111 -12.57 -6.37 6.76
N LEU A 112 -12.93 -6.62 8.01
CA LEU A 112 -12.60 -7.88 8.67
C LEU A 112 -13.37 -9.06 8.06
N ARG A 113 -14.59 -8.84 7.63
CA ARG A 113 -15.39 -9.86 6.95
C ARG A 113 -14.79 -10.23 5.60
N LEU A 114 -14.28 -9.23 4.86
CA LEU A 114 -13.60 -9.50 3.61
C LEU A 114 -12.37 -10.38 3.81
N ASN A 115 -11.77 -10.30 4.99
CA ASN A 115 -10.60 -11.10 5.37
C ASN A 115 -10.98 -12.43 6.05
N ASP A 116 -12.27 -12.75 6.12
CA ASP A 116 -12.82 -13.97 6.74
C ASP A 116 -12.54 -14.09 8.25
N LYS A 117 -12.01 -13.05 8.87
CA LYS A 117 -11.66 -13.13 10.30
C LYS A 117 -12.87 -13.16 11.22
N LEU A 118 -13.94 -12.45 10.87
CA LEU A 118 -15.17 -12.46 11.64
C LEU A 118 -16.05 -13.65 11.33
N ASN A 119 -15.91 -14.25 10.16
CA ASN A 119 -16.72 -15.38 9.75
C ASN A 119 -16.32 -16.69 10.44
N LYS A 120 -15.23 -16.67 11.18
CA LYS A 120 -14.72 -17.83 11.91
C LYS A 120 -15.06 -17.80 13.41
N ALA A 121 -15.79 -16.79 13.82
CA ALA A 121 -16.18 -16.65 15.22
C ALA A 121 -17.39 -17.52 15.56
#